data_01c31ff0cb4338862b57e519843dca81
#
_entry.id   01c31ff0cb4338862b57e519843dca81
#
_cell.length_a   1.000
_cell.length_b   1.000
_cell.length_c   1.000
_cell.angle_alpha   90.00
_cell.angle_beta   90.00
_cell.angle_gamma   90.00
#
_symmetry.space_group_name_H-M   'P 1'
#
loop_
_entity.id
_entity.type
_entity.pdbx_description
1 polymer ?
#
loop_
_entity_poly.entity_id
_entity_poly.type
_entity_poly.pdbx_seq_one_letter_code
_entity_poly.pdbx_strand_id
1 'polypeptide(L)'
;RKGSQAAPFVMEMPTYRLPQAKNVGHLLWDKTKDFVQRAFTVIFLATIVIWFLQSFGFHLQLVDNPDDSILGIVANFISPVFSPLGFGDWRICTSLISGFLAKESVVSTLSVLFGTGVSISSILTTSAAASLLVFCLLYTPCVAAVASIRRELGTRYAFFIVIGQCLIAYLFAFFAYVIF
;
A
#
# COMPACT_ATOMS: atom_id res chain seq x y z
N ARG A 1 16.74 64.52 14.82
CA ARG A 1 15.71 63.46 14.55
C ARG A 1 15.59 63.33 13.05
N LYS A 2 16.33 62.40 12.41
CA LYS A 2 16.15 62.04 11.02
C LYS A 2 14.96 61.08 10.95
N GLY A 3 13.86 61.53 10.36
CA GLY A 3 12.70 60.69 10.07
C GLY A 3 13.12 59.59 9.10
N SER A 4 13.01 58.34 9.53
CA SER A 4 13.12 57.18 8.68
C SER A 4 11.93 57.20 7.73
N GLN A 5 12.14 57.63 6.48
CA GLN A 5 11.15 57.42 5.43
C GLN A 5 11.12 55.92 5.13
N ALA A 6 9.99 55.27 5.44
CA ALA A 6 9.75 53.93 5.05
C ALA A 6 9.80 53.86 3.51
N ALA A 7 10.71 53.03 2.98
CA ALA A 7 10.76 52.79 1.54
C ALA A 7 9.40 52.25 1.06
N PRO A 8 8.82 52.80 -0.01
CA PRO A 8 7.56 52.32 -0.54
C PRO A 8 7.74 50.85 -0.95
N PHE A 9 6.99 49.97 -0.30
CA PHE A 9 6.95 48.55 -0.67
C PHE A 9 6.16 48.43 -1.97
N VAL A 10 6.87 48.44 -3.08
CA VAL A 10 6.28 48.23 -4.40
C VAL A 10 6.20 46.70 -4.60
N MET A 11 5.03 46.11 -4.43
CA MET A 11 4.74 44.77 -4.89
C MET A 11 4.51 44.82 -6.39
N GLU A 12 5.53 44.48 -7.17
CA GLU A 12 5.35 44.23 -8.59
C GLU A 12 4.53 42.93 -8.76
N MET A 13 3.38 43.06 -9.42
CA MET A 13 2.61 41.85 -9.78
C MET A 13 3.43 40.99 -10.72
N PRO A 14 3.61 39.69 -10.42
CA PRO A 14 4.32 38.81 -11.34
C PRO A 14 3.62 38.79 -12.69
N THR A 15 4.37 39.05 -13.75
CA THR A 15 3.85 38.99 -15.11
C THR A 15 3.45 37.57 -15.43
N TYR A 16 2.17 37.31 -15.67
CA TYR A 16 1.67 36.02 -16.11
C TYR A 16 2.23 35.72 -17.50
N ARG A 17 3.18 34.80 -17.56
CA ARG A 17 3.70 34.25 -18.82
C ARG A 17 3.19 32.84 -19.00
N LEU A 18 2.83 32.46 -20.23
CA LEU A 18 2.51 31.10 -20.57
C LEU A 18 3.70 30.18 -20.24
N PRO A 19 3.47 29.04 -19.60
CA PRO A 19 4.54 28.12 -19.23
C PRO A 19 5.27 27.62 -20.50
N GLN A 20 6.59 27.75 -20.51
CA GLN A 20 7.40 27.23 -21.61
C GLN A 20 7.51 25.73 -21.48
N ALA A 21 7.23 25.00 -22.57
CA ALA A 21 7.28 23.52 -22.61
C ALA A 21 8.62 22.95 -22.11
N LYS A 22 9.74 23.62 -22.38
CA LYS A 22 11.06 23.23 -21.92
C LYS A 22 11.18 23.27 -20.38
N ASN A 23 10.71 24.32 -19.74
CA ASN A 23 10.77 24.51 -18.28
C ASN A 23 9.83 23.51 -17.59
N VAL A 24 8.63 23.30 -18.16
CA VAL A 24 7.69 22.28 -17.69
C VAL A 24 8.30 20.90 -17.81
N GLY A 25 8.96 20.57 -18.92
CA GLY A 25 9.64 19.30 -19.12
C GLY A 25 10.75 19.05 -18.11
N HIS A 26 11.61 20.05 -17.81
CA HIS A 26 12.63 19.90 -16.78
C HIS A 26 12.04 19.71 -15.39
N LEU A 27 11.02 20.50 -15.04
CA LEU A 27 10.36 20.38 -13.73
C LEU A 27 9.69 19.01 -13.56
N LEU A 28 9.01 18.51 -14.60
CA LEU A 28 8.41 17.17 -14.59
C LEU A 28 9.48 16.09 -14.45
N TRP A 29 10.58 16.20 -15.20
CA TRP A 29 11.68 15.24 -15.11
C TRP A 29 12.30 15.18 -13.72
N ASP A 30 12.60 16.32 -13.11
CA ASP A 30 13.18 16.40 -11.78
C ASP A 30 12.22 15.81 -10.73
N LYS A 31 10.93 16.16 -10.80
CA LYS A 31 9.92 15.60 -9.89
C LYS A 31 9.73 14.09 -10.08
N THR A 32 9.71 13.63 -11.33
CA THR A 32 9.58 12.20 -11.64
C THR A 32 10.81 11.42 -11.17
N LYS A 33 12.01 11.92 -11.42
CA LYS A 33 13.27 11.29 -10.97
C LYS A 33 13.31 11.17 -9.45
N ASP A 34 12.99 12.24 -8.73
CA ASP A 34 12.93 12.24 -7.27
C ASP A 34 11.88 11.24 -6.73
N PHE A 35 10.72 11.17 -7.36
CA PHE A 35 9.67 10.23 -7.00
C PHE A 35 10.12 8.77 -7.23
N VAL A 36 10.64 8.46 -8.41
CA VAL A 36 11.10 7.11 -8.77
C VAL A 36 12.21 6.65 -7.83
N GLN A 37 13.19 7.50 -7.57
CA GLN A 37 14.31 7.15 -6.69
C GLN A 37 13.84 6.84 -5.26
N ARG A 38 12.91 7.61 -4.73
CA ARG A 38 12.34 7.39 -3.39
C ARG A 38 11.46 6.15 -3.33
N ALA A 39 10.57 5.99 -4.32
CA ALA A 39 9.70 4.82 -4.42
C ALA A 39 10.53 3.53 -4.52
N PHE A 40 11.59 3.52 -5.35
CA PHE A 40 12.50 2.38 -5.49
C PHE A 40 13.15 2.02 -4.15
N THR A 41 13.70 3.00 -3.42
CA THR A 41 14.35 2.72 -2.12
C THR A 41 13.38 2.13 -1.10
N VAL A 42 12.17 2.70 -0.99
CA VAL A 42 11.16 2.23 -0.04
C VAL A 42 10.69 0.83 -0.41
N ILE A 43 10.38 0.57 -1.69
CA ILE A 43 9.95 -0.74 -2.18
C ILE A 43 11.05 -1.77 -1.98
N PHE A 44 12.29 -1.45 -2.31
CA PHE A 44 13.44 -2.35 -2.17
C PHE A 44 13.65 -2.78 -0.71
N LEU A 45 13.68 -1.82 0.23
CA LEU A 45 13.80 -2.14 1.65
C LEU A 45 12.62 -2.98 2.15
N ALA A 46 11.41 -2.61 1.76
CA ALA A 46 10.21 -3.33 2.16
C ALA A 46 10.20 -4.77 1.60
N THR A 47 10.66 -4.98 0.37
CA THR A 47 10.78 -6.32 -0.22
C THR A 47 11.76 -7.20 0.54
N ILE A 48 12.91 -6.65 0.96
CA ILE A 48 13.88 -7.38 1.80
C ILE A 48 13.25 -7.78 3.13
N VAL A 49 12.53 -6.87 3.78
CA VAL A 49 11.85 -7.15 5.06
C VAL A 49 10.81 -8.26 4.91
N ILE A 50 9.96 -8.20 3.88
CA ILE A 50 8.95 -9.24 3.64
C ILE A 50 9.61 -10.57 3.29
N TRP A 51 10.63 -10.56 2.44
CA TRP A 51 11.38 -11.78 2.13
C TRP A 51 11.94 -12.43 3.40
N PHE A 52 12.52 -11.62 4.28
CA PHE A 52 13.01 -12.10 5.57
C PHE A 52 11.88 -12.71 6.42
N LEU A 53 10.74 -12.02 6.54
CA LEU A 53 9.59 -12.49 7.31
C LEU A 53 8.94 -13.75 6.73
N GLN A 54 9.04 -13.97 5.42
CA GLN A 54 8.55 -15.18 4.75
C GLN A 54 9.51 -16.35 4.87
N SER A 55 10.83 -16.09 4.88
CA SER A 55 11.86 -17.12 4.87
C SER A 55 12.26 -17.62 6.25
N PHE A 56 12.06 -16.81 7.29
CA PHE A 56 12.48 -17.13 8.64
C PHE A 56 11.28 -17.36 9.57
N GLY A 57 11.39 -18.43 10.39
CA GLY A 57 10.49 -18.70 11.50
C GLY A 57 10.89 -17.93 12.78
N PHE A 58 10.11 -18.09 13.83
CA PHE A 58 10.31 -17.39 15.12
C PHE A 58 11.68 -17.68 15.78
N HIS A 59 12.30 -18.82 15.44
CA HIS A 59 13.63 -19.20 15.94
C HIS A 59 14.77 -18.87 14.96
N LEU A 60 14.54 -17.96 14.00
CA LEU A 60 15.53 -17.57 12.96
C LEU A 60 16.05 -18.78 12.16
N GLN A 61 15.24 -19.82 12.01
CA GLN A 61 15.51 -20.96 11.14
C GLN A 61 14.87 -20.72 9.77
N LEU A 62 15.55 -21.12 8.72
CA LEU A 62 14.95 -21.20 7.39
C LEU A 62 13.82 -22.21 7.42
N VAL A 63 12.64 -21.78 7.03
CA VAL A 63 11.42 -22.58 7.08
C VAL A 63 11.05 -23.03 5.69
N ASP A 64 10.89 -24.35 5.52
CA ASP A 64 10.48 -24.96 4.25
C ASP A 64 8.97 -24.79 4.01
N ASN A 65 8.18 -24.67 5.10
CA ASN A 65 6.73 -24.46 5.04
C ASN A 65 6.37 -22.99 5.29
N PRO A 66 5.66 -22.33 4.38
CA PRO A 66 5.25 -20.93 4.56
C PRO A 66 4.38 -20.67 5.80
N ASP A 67 3.69 -21.71 6.32
CA ASP A 67 2.86 -21.68 7.53
C ASP A 67 3.66 -21.32 8.79
N ASP A 68 4.88 -21.87 8.91
CA ASP A 68 5.75 -21.71 10.07
C ASP A 68 6.59 -20.42 10.00
N SER A 69 6.46 -19.66 8.93
CA SER A 69 7.10 -18.37 8.78
C SER A 69 6.49 -17.32 9.73
N ILE A 70 7.28 -16.33 10.13
CA ILE A 70 6.80 -15.22 10.96
C ILE A 70 5.58 -14.57 10.31
N LEU A 71 5.60 -14.41 8.98
CA LEU A 71 4.49 -13.83 8.24
C LEU A 71 3.25 -14.73 8.25
N GLY A 72 3.42 -16.05 8.12
CA GLY A 72 2.34 -17.04 8.24
C GLY A 72 1.66 -17.01 9.60
N ILE A 73 2.44 -16.94 10.67
CA ILE A 73 1.92 -16.84 12.05
C ILE A 73 1.11 -15.54 12.24
N VAL A 74 1.62 -14.40 11.75
CA VAL A 74 0.89 -13.13 11.81
C VAL A 74 -0.38 -13.18 10.97
N ALA A 75 -0.33 -13.79 9.77
CA ALA A 75 -1.49 -13.97 8.91
C ALA A 75 -2.55 -14.87 9.56
N ASN A 76 -2.15 -15.95 10.21
CA ASN A 76 -3.04 -16.81 10.98
C ASN A 76 -3.72 -16.07 12.13
N PHE A 77 -3.01 -15.20 12.83
CA PHE A 77 -3.59 -14.37 13.89
C PHE A 77 -4.62 -13.37 13.37
N ILE A 78 -4.43 -12.86 12.16
CA ILE A 78 -5.34 -11.87 11.53
C ILE A 78 -6.49 -12.56 10.77
N SER A 79 -6.30 -13.80 10.32
CA SER A 79 -7.28 -14.61 9.57
C SER A 79 -8.71 -14.59 10.14
N PRO A 80 -8.95 -14.70 11.47
CA PRO A 80 -10.30 -14.66 12.03
C PRO A 80 -11.06 -13.36 11.75
N VAL A 81 -10.34 -12.24 11.59
CA VAL A 81 -10.96 -10.94 11.27
C VAL A 81 -11.57 -10.94 9.87
N PHE A 82 -11.00 -11.70 8.94
CA PHE A 82 -11.46 -11.81 7.55
C PHE A 82 -12.43 -12.99 7.32
N SER A 83 -12.63 -13.84 8.32
CA SER A 83 -13.60 -14.94 8.25
C SER A 83 -15.02 -14.50 7.87
N PRO A 84 -15.57 -13.37 8.42
CA PRO A 84 -16.90 -12.89 8.04
C PRO A 84 -17.02 -12.44 6.57
N LEU A 85 -15.90 -12.19 5.89
CA LEU A 85 -15.85 -11.80 4.48
C LEU A 85 -15.73 -13.00 3.54
N GLY A 86 -15.66 -14.23 4.07
CA GLY A 86 -15.57 -15.46 3.31
C GLY A 86 -14.15 -15.82 2.83
N PHE A 87 -13.12 -15.04 3.17
CA PHE A 87 -11.73 -15.30 2.80
C PHE A 87 -10.76 -15.30 4.01
N GLY A 88 -11.18 -15.90 5.11
CA GLY A 88 -10.37 -16.06 6.33
C GLY A 88 -9.27 -17.15 6.22
N ASP A 89 -8.68 -17.37 5.05
CA ASP A 89 -7.55 -18.28 4.87
C ASP A 89 -6.24 -17.51 5.11
N TRP A 90 -5.32 -18.10 5.88
CA TRP A 90 -4.02 -17.52 6.17
C TRP A 90 -3.21 -17.18 4.92
N ARG A 91 -3.35 -17.98 3.84
CA ARG A 91 -2.67 -17.73 2.55
C ARG A 91 -3.15 -16.44 1.91
N ILE A 92 -4.45 -16.18 1.99
CA ILE A 92 -5.03 -14.94 1.49
C ILE A 92 -4.56 -13.76 2.36
N CYS A 93 -4.58 -13.91 3.69
CA CYS A 93 -4.08 -12.89 4.61
C CYS A 93 -2.58 -12.59 4.38
N THR A 94 -1.76 -13.61 4.16
CA THR A 94 -0.34 -13.45 3.79
C THR A 94 -0.18 -12.67 2.49
N SER A 95 -1.01 -12.97 1.49
CA SER A 95 -0.96 -12.24 0.21
C SER A 95 -1.42 -10.79 0.36
N LEU A 96 -2.41 -10.50 1.21
CA LEU A 96 -2.85 -9.14 1.50
C LEU A 96 -1.77 -8.33 2.24
N ILE A 97 -1.05 -8.93 3.17
CA ILE A 97 0.08 -8.28 3.86
C ILE A 97 1.20 -8.00 2.85
N SER A 98 1.52 -8.96 1.98
CA SER A 98 2.49 -8.74 0.89
C SER A 98 2.03 -7.66 -0.08
N GLY A 99 0.74 -7.62 -0.39
CA GLY A 99 0.11 -6.62 -1.24
C GLY A 99 0.11 -5.19 -0.66
N PHE A 100 0.35 -5.04 0.63
CA PHE A 100 0.60 -3.73 1.23
C PHE A 100 1.89 -3.07 0.69
N LEU A 101 2.86 -3.85 0.24
CA LEU A 101 4.05 -3.33 -0.44
C LEU A 101 3.73 -2.86 -1.86
N ALA A 102 3.12 -3.76 -2.62
CA ALA A 102 2.72 -3.54 -4.01
C ALA A 102 1.45 -4.34 -4.27
N LYS A 103 0.35 -3.69 -4.62
CA LYS A 103 -0.96 -4.35 -4.80
C LYS A 103 -0.93 -5.46 -5.85
N GLU A 104 -0.11 -5.31 -6.88
CA GLU A 104 0.12 -6.29 -7.93
C GLU A 104 0.76 -7.60 -7.40
N SER A 105 1.45 -7.56 -6.27
CA SER A 105 2.06 -8.75 -5.68
C SER A 105 1.05 -9.68 -5.01
N VAL A 106 -0.17 -9.22 -4.71
CA VAL A 106 -1.23 -10.06 -4.13
C VAL A 106 -1.49 -11.29 -4.99
N VAL A 107 -1.71 -11.09 -6.29
CA VAL A 107 -2.01 -12.17 -7.24
C VAL A 107 -0.81 -13.12 -7.37
N SER A 108 0.40 -12.59 -7.46
CA SER A 108 1.61 -13.40 -7.55
C SER A 108 1.82 -14.26 -6.30
N THR A 109 1.63 -13.67 -5.11
CA THR A 109 1.76 -14.39 -3.84
C THR A 109 0.68 -15.46 -3.69
N LEU A 110 -0.57 -15.16 -4.07
CA LEU A 110 -1.63 -16.16 -4.11
C LEU A 110 -1.28 -17.33 -5.01
N SER A 111 -0.79 -17.05 -6.22
CA SER A 111 -0.39 -18.09 -7.18
C SER A 111 0.74 -18.98 -6.64
N VAL A 112 1.67 -18.42 -5.88
CA VAL A 112 2.76 -19.17 -5.23
C VAL A 112 2.24 -20.02 -4.07
N LEU A 113 1.40 -19.46 -3.20
CA LEU A 113 0.91 -20.15 -2.00
C LEU A 113 -0.11 -21.25 -2.30
N PHE A 114 -0.92 -21.10 -3.35
CA PHE A 114 -1.87 -22.11 -3.77
C PHE A 114 -1.27 -23.11 -4.79
N GLY A 115 -0.10 -22.82 -5.35
CA GLY A 115 0.57 -23.62 -6.38
C GLY A 115 0.03 -23.34 -7.79
N THR A 116 0.88 -23.58 -8.78
CA THR A 116 0.61 -23.26 -10.20
C THR A 116 -0.47 -24.13 -10.87
N GLY A 117 -1.01 -25.13 -10.16
CA GLY A 117 -2.02 -26.06 -10.70
C GLY A 117 -3.41 -25.91 -10.09
N VAL A 118 -3.59 -25.08 -9.07
CA VAL A 118 -4.87 -24.95 -8.38
C VAL A 118 -5.59 -23.71 -8.89
N SER A 119 -6.79 -23.90 -9.43
CA SER A 119 -7.63 -22.78 -9.84
C SER A 119 -8.16 -22.07 -8.59
N ILE A 120 -7.90 -20.78 -8.45
CA ILE A 120 -8.38 -19.96 -7.32
C ILE A 120 -9.91 -20.06 -7.22
N SER A 121 -10.61 -20.25 -8.33
CA SER A 121 -12.05 -20.43 -8.40
C SER A 121 -12.57 -21.73 -7.75
N SER A 122 -11.68 -22.72 -7.49
CA SER A 122 -12.08 -23.94 -6.76
C SER A 122 -11.99 -23.78 -5.24
N ILE A 123 -11.32 -22.74 -4.76
CA ILE A 123 -11.09 -22.49 -3.33
C ILE A 123 -12.00 -21.40 -2.80
N LEU A 124 -12.22 -20.33 -3.59
CA LEU A 124 -13.09 -19.23 -3.21
C LEU A 124 -14.47 -19.39 -3.86
N THR A 125 -15.50 -19.18 -3.04
CA THR A 125 -16.86 -18.98 -3.55
C THR A 125 -16.93 -17.68 -4.33
N THR A 126 -17.91 -17.54 -5.22
CA THR A 126 -18.09 -16.32 -6.02
C THR A 126 -18.22 -15.08 -5.12
N SER A 127 -18.96 -15.19 -4.03
CA SER A 127 -19.14 -14.13 -3.02
C SER A 127 -17.81 -13.74 -2.36
N ALA A 128 -17.01 -14.75 -1.95
CA ALA A 128 -15.73 -14.50 -1.33
C ALA A 128 -14.71 -13.88 -2.32
N ALA A 129 -14.74 -14.29 -3.59
CA ALA A 129 -13.92 -13.70 -4.62
C ALA A 129 -14.30 -12.25 -4.92
N ALA A 130 -15.60 -11.93 -4.99
CA ALA A 130 -16.08 -10.56 -5.16
C ALA A 130 -15.70 -9.68 -3.97
N SER A 131 -15.87 -10.19 -2.75
CA SER A 131 -15.48 -9.51 -1.52
C SER A 131 -13.97 -9.23 -1.48
N LEU A 132 -13.15 -10.23 -1.82
CA LEU A 132 -11.69 -10.09 -1.88
C LEU A 132 -11.26 -9.04 -2.93
N LEU A 133 -11.88 -9.03 -4.10
CA LEU A 133 -11.61 -8.03 -5.14
C LEU A 133 -11.95 -6.61 -4.67
N VAL A 134 -13.13 -6.42 -4.08
CA VAL A 134 -13.54 -5.12 -3.53
C VAL A 134 -12.58 -4.67 -2.42
N PHE A 135 -12.21 -5.59 -1.53
CA PHE A 135 -11.23 -5.30 -0.49
C PHE A 135 -9.89 -4.89 -1.07
N CYS A 136 -9.33 -5.66 -2.02
CA CYS A 136 -8.05 -5.36 -2.67
C CYS A 136 -8.05 -4.01 -3.42
N LEU A 137 -9.18 -3.60 -3.99
CA LEU A 137 -9.29 -2.32 -4.66
C LEU A 137 -9.29 -1.14 -3.69
N LEU A 138 -9.98 -1.29 -2.56
CA LEU A 138 -10.26 -0.19 -1.63
C LEU A 138 -9.28 -0.12 -0.46
N TYR A 139 -8.61 -1.22 -0.09
CA TYR A 139 -7.73 -1.21 1.07
C TYR A 139 -6.49 -0.34 0.84
N THR A 140 -5.76 -0.13 1.87
CA THR A 140 -4.64 0.81 2.04
C THR A 140 -3.77 0.97 0.78
N PRO A 141 -3.37 2.20 0.44
CA PRO A 141 -2.38 2.46 -0.59
C PRO A 141 -1.04 1.79 -0.23
N CYS A 142 -0.21 1.51 -1.22
CA CYS A 142 1.08 0.88 -1.03
C CYS A 142 1.99 1.69 -0.08
N VAL A 143 2.99 1.03 0.52
CA VAL A 143 3.93 1.65 1.47
C VAL A 143 4.55 2.94 0.94
N ALA A 144 4.84 3.01 -0.37
CA ALA A 144 5.37 4.22 -1.00
C ALA A 144 4.40 5.40 -0.94
N ALA A 145 3.09 5.14 -1.15
CA ALA A 145 2.06 6.18 -1.03
C ALA A 145 1.87 6.62 0.43
N VAL A 146 1.88 5.68 1.39
CA VAL A 146 1.81 5.99 2.83
C VAL A 146 3.01 6.83 3.26
N ALA A 147 4.21 6.52 2.77
CA ALA A 147 5.42 7.30 3.04
C ALA A 147 5.31 8.74 2.51
N SER A 148 4.71 8.91 1.32
CA SER A 148 4.44 10.24 0.76
C SER A 148 3.41 11.01 1.58
N ILE A 149 2.29 10.38 1.94
CA ILE A 149 1.24 10.98 2.80
C ILE A 149 1.84 11.40 4.16
N ARG A 150 2.65 10.53 4.76
CA ARG A 150 3.32 10.84 6.03
C ARG A 150 4.21 12.07 5.94
N ARG A 151 4.86 12.25 4.81
CA ARG A 151 5.76 13.39 4.57
C ARG A 151 4.99 14.71 4.39
N GLU A 152 3.87 14.67 3.67
CA GLU A 152 3.06 15.85 3.36
C GLU A 152 2.15 16.27 4.53
N LEU A 153 1.48 15.32 5.16
CA LEU A 153 0.46 15.55 6.17
C LEU A 153 0.90 15.23 7.60
N GLY A 154 2.05 14.54 7.75
CA GLY A 154 2.55 14.10 9.04
C GLY A 154 2.05 12.71 9.46
N THR A 155 2.72 12.14 10.47
CA THR A 155 2.53 10.74 10.90
C THR A 155 1.12 10.47 11.43
N ARG A 156 0.52 11.41 12.15
CA ARG A 156 -0.83 11.24 12.73
C ARG A 156 -1.89 11.10 11.66
N TYR A 157 -1.87 11.98 10.65
CA TYR A 157 -2.83 11.94 9.55
C TYR A 157 -2.63 10.70 8.67
N ALA A 158 -1.38 10.30 8.39
CA ALA A 158 -1.10 9.09 7.65
C ALA A 158 -1.70 7.85 8.34
N PHE A 159 -1.57 7.75 9.66
CA PHE A 159 -2.14 6.66 10.46
C PHE A 159 -3.68 6.61 10.37
N PHE A 160 -4.34 7.76 10.55
CA PHE A 160 -5.80 7.84 10.44
C PHE A 160 -6.32 7.53 9.04
N ILE A 161 -5.60 7.96 7.99
CA ILE A 161 -5.95 7.65 6.60
C ILE A 161 -5.85 6.14 6.34
N VAL A 162 -4.77 5.50 6.77
CA VAL A 162 -4.57 4.05 6.61
C VAL A 162 -5.68 3.26 7.31
N ILE A 163 -5.97 3.57 8.57
CA ILE A 163 -7.02 2.89 9.33
C ILE A 163 -8.39 3.15 8.72
N GLY A 164 -8.71 4.41 8.41
CA GLY A 164 -9.99 4.77 7.82
C GLY A 164 -10.21 4.07 6.49
N GLN A 165 -9.20 3.97 5.65
CA GLN A 165 -9.27 3.29 4.37
C GLN A 165 -9.44 1.78 4.51
N CYS A 166 -8.75 1.15 5.48
CA CYS A 166 -8.96 -0.27 5.80
C CYS A 166 -10.38 -0.54 6.31
N LEU A 167 -10.93 0.33 7.17
CA LEU A 167 -12.30 0.20 7.66
C LEU A 167 -13.33 0.34 6.53
N ILE A 168 -13.16 1.34 5.67
CA ILE A 168 -14.03 1.53 4.50
C ILE A 168 -13.94 0.30 3.58
N ALA A 169 -12.73 -0.17 3.28
CA ALA A 169 -12.53 -1.36 2.46
C ALA A 169 -13.22 -2.60 3.06
N TYR A 170 -13.12 -2.78 4.38
CA TYR A 170 -13.75 -3.88 5.10
C TYR A 170 -15.28 -3.81 5.01
N LEU A 171 -15.88 -2.64 5.22
CA LEU A 171 -17.32 -2.45 5.11
C LEU A 171 -17.83 -2.74 3.69
N PHE A 172 -17.20 -2.19 2.67
CA PHE A 172 -17.61 -2.43 1.28
C PHE A 172 -17.39 -3.89 0.85
N ALA A 173 -16.31 -4.53 1.30
CA ALA A 173 -16.07 -5.94 1.06
C ALA A 173 -17.14 -6.81 1.73
N PHE A 174 -17.57 -6.48 2.95
CA PHE A 174 -18.65 -7.15 3.63
C PHE A 174 -19.99 -6.99 2.87
N PHE A 175 -20.32 -5.80 2.41
CA PHE A 175 -21.49 -5.59 1.56
C PHE A 175 -21.41 -6.40 0.26
N ALA A 176 -20.26 -6.43 -0.38
CA ALA A 176 -20.07 -7.26 -1.58
C ALA A 176 -20.28 -8.74 -1.29
N TYR A 177 -19.81 -9.25 -0.15
CA TYR A 177 -20.01 -10.64 0.27
C TYR A 177 -21.49 -10.99 0.49
N VAL A 178 -22.27 -10.04 1.01
CA VAL A 178 -23.71 -10.26 1.29
C VAL A 178 -24.57 -10.18 0.01
N ILE A 179 -24.15 -9.37 -0.97
CA ILE A 179 -24.92 -9.17 -2.21
C ILE A 179 -24.69 -10.30 -3.22
N PHE A 180 -23.48 -10.83 -3.27
CA PHE A 180 -23.09 -11.90 -4.20
C PHE A 180 -23.14 -13.28 -3.54
#